data_79a30ffb985dbf3eebe0b8e90e1ed01d
#
_entry.id   79a30ffb985dbf3eebe0b8e90e1ed01d
#
_cell.length_a   1.000
_cell.length_b   1.000
_cell.length_c   1.000
_cell.angle_alpha   90.00
_cell.angle_beta   90.00
_cell.angle_gamma   90.00
#
_symmetry.space_group_name_H-M   'P 1'
#
loop_
_entity.id
_entity.type
_entity.pdbx_description
1 polymer ?
#
loop_
_entity_poly.entity_id
_entity_poly.type
_entity_poly.pdbx_seq_one_letter_code
_entity_poly.pdbx_strand_id
1 'polypeptide(L)'
;MGFGTFVRVERRERGFGLNEFARRLDISPAYWSRIEREVEKPPKDELIERAADLLGIGRDDMFIEARRFPPDMKNDVVTAIRAYRRAKEVDG
;
A
#
# COMPACT_ATOMS: atom_id res chain seq x y z
N MET A 1 11.34 0.79 -6.80
CA MET A 1 11.11 0.50 -5.37
C MET A 1 9.72 -0.10 -5.22
N GLY A 2 9.61 -1.23 -4.57
CA GLY A 2 8.33 -1.90 -4.41
C GLY A 2 7.61 -1.48 -3.15
N PHE A 3 6.41 -2.02 -2.97
CA PHE A 3 5.57 -1.75 -1.81
C PHE A 3 6.28 -2.05 -0.49
N GLY A 4 6.95 -3.20 -0.40
CA GLY A 4 7.63 -3.61 0.82
C GLY A 4 8.71 -2.64 1.25
N THR A 5 9.53 -2.22 0.31
CA THR A 5 10.59 -1.25 0.58
C THR A 5 10.00 0.09 1.01
N PHE A 6 8.93 0.51 0.36
CA PHE A 6 8.25 1.75 0.68
C PHE A 6 7.72 1.74 2.11
N VAL A 7 6.97 0.72 2.50
CA VAL A 7 6.39 0.67 3.86
C VAL A 7 7.47 0.51 4.93
N ARG A 8 8.58 -0.16 4.62
CA ARG A 8 9.69 -0.30 5.55
C ARG A 8 10.32 1.06 5.87
N VAL A 9 10.59 1.86 4.84
CA VAL A 9 11.15 3.20 5.02
C VAL A 9 10.19 4.06 5.83
N GLU A 10 8.92 4.07 5.46
CA GLU A 10 7.93 4.90 6.14
C GLU A 10 7.72 4.48 7.59
N ARG A 11 7.73 3.17 7.87
CA ARG A 11 7.63 2.66 9.22
C ARG A 11 8.81 3.13 10.07
N ARG A 12 10.02 3.00 9.54
CA ARG A 12 11.23 3.38 10.26
C ARG A 12 11.30 4.88 10.53
N GLU A 13 10.92 5.68 9.56
CA GLU A 13 10.91 7.13 9.72
C GLU A 13 9.97 7.59 10.83
N ARG A 14 8.92 6.81 11.11
CA ARG A 14 7.98 7.12 12.19
C ARG A 14 8.34 6.47 13.51
N GLY A 15 9.48 5.77 13.56
CA GLY A 15 9.96 5.17 14.79
C GLY A 15 9.26 3.90 15.20
N PHE A 16 8.49 3.27 14.31
CA PHE A 16 7.84 2.00 14.63
C PHE A 16 8.82 0.84 14.50
N GLY A 17 8.94 0.03 15.55
CA GLY A 17 9.63 -1.26 15.43
C GLY A 17 8.79 -2.25 14.64
N LEU A 18 9.44 -3.23 14.03
CA LEU A 18 8.76 -4.24 13.22
C LEU A 18 7.68 -4.98 14.01
N ASN A 19 8.04 -5.47 15.19
CA ASN A 19 7.13 -6.26 16.02
C ASN A 19 5.93 -5.44 16.47
N GLU A 20 6.16 -4.20 16.88
CA GLU A 20 5.08 -3.31 17.30
C GLU A 20 4.14 -3.01 16.15
N PHE A 21 4.68 -2.72 14.98
CA PHE A 21 3.89 -2.39 13.80
C PHE A 21 2.99 -3.56 13.40
N ALA A 22 3.58 -4.77 13.34
CA ALA A 22 2.82 -5.97 13.01
C ALA A 22 1.71 -6.25 14.03
N ARG A 23 2.01 -6.05 15.31
CA ARG A 23 1.03 -6.25 16.37
C ARG A 23 -0.15 -5.30 16.21
N ARG A 24 0.11 -4.05 15.89
CA ARG A 24 -0.95 -3.06 15.66
C ARG A 24 -1.81 -3.38 14.45
N LEU A 25 -1.23 -4.09 13.48
CA LEU A 25 -1.96 -4.55 12.30
C LEU A 25 -2.63 -5.92 12.53
N ASP A 26 -2.44 -6.50 13.71
CA ASP A 26 -2.98 -7.82 14.07
C ASP A 26 -2.49 -8.93 13.15
N ILE A 27 -1.20 -8.90 12.82
CA ILE A 27 -0.54 -9.93 12.00
C ILE A 27 0.78 -10.32 12.64
N SER A 28 1.35 -11.45 12.19
CA SER A 28 2.63 -11.88 12.72
C SER A 28 3.77 -11.01 12.21
N PRO A 29 4.78 -10.75 13.05
CA PRO A 29 5.98 -10.03 12.60
C PRO A 29 6.70 -10.72 11.45
N ALA A 30 6.70 -12.07 11.44
CA ALA A 30 7.34 -12.82 10.38
C ALA A 30 6.66 -12.55 9.03
N TYR A 31 5.33 -12.51 9.01
CA TYR A 31 4.59 -12.22 7.79
C TYR A 31 4.88 -10.80 7.31
N TRP A 32 4.81 -9.81 8.20
CA TRP A 32 5.10 -8.43 7.83
C TRP A 32 6.54 -8.25 7.34
N SER A 33 7.48 -8.95 7.98
CA SER A 33 8.88 -8.93 7.56
C SER A 33 9.03 -9.43 6.12
N ARG A 34 8.31 -10.49 5.76
CA ARG A 34 8.36 -11.01 4.38
C ARG A 34 7.78 -10.02 3.38
N ILE A 35 6.75 -9.29 3.76
CA ILE A 35 6.20 -8.22 2.91
C ILE A 35 7.23 -7.12 2.70
N GLU A 36 7.88 -6.67 3.77
CA GLU A 36 8.88 -5.59 3.67
C GLU A 36 10.10 -6.00 2.87
N ARG A 37 10.48 -7.27 2.93
CA ARG A 37 11.62 -7.78 2.15
C ARG A 37 11.23 -8.15 0.73
N GLU A 38 9.96 -8.00 0.41
CA GLU A 38 9.42 -8.28 -0.93
C GLU A 38 9.55 -9.74 -1.36
N VAL A 39 9.59 -10.66 -0.39
CA VAL A 39 9.45 -12.10 -0.63
C VAL A 39 7.98 -12.51 -0.64
N GLU A 40 7.12 -11.66 -0.11
CA GLU A 40 5.67 -11.78 -0.22
C GLU A 40 5.15 -10.60 -1.01
N LYS A 41 4.10 -10.82 -1.79
CA LYS A 41 3.41 -9.74 -2.50
C LYS A 41 2.67 -8.84 -1.50
N PRO A 42 2.26 -7.64 -1.91
CA PRO A 42 1.46 -6.79 -1.04
C PRO A 42 0.23 -7.51 -0.51
N PRO A 43 -0.16 -7.23 0.75
CA PRO A 43 -1.24 -7.97 1.39
C PRO A 43 -2.61 -7.59 0.85
N LYS A 44 -3.65 -8.19 1.41
CA LYS A 44 -5.03 -7.89 1.04
C LYS A 44 -5.37 -6.43 1.32
N ASP A 45 -6.40 -5.94 0.65
CA ASP A 45 -6.79 -4.53 0.68
C ASP A 45 -7.02 -3.99 2.10
N GLU A 46 -7.68 -4.74 2.97
CA GLU A 46 -7.94 -4.31 4.34
C GLU A 46 -6.65 -4.02 5.10
N LEU A 47 -5.63 -4.83 4.91
CA LEU A 47 -4.37 -4.65 5.58
C LEU A 47 -3.61 -3.46 5.02
N ILE A 48 -3.70 -3.23 3.71
CA ILE A 48 -3.12 -2.04 3.08
C ILE A 48 -3.75 -0.79 3.67
N GLU A 49 -5.08 -0.77 3.83
CA GLU A 49 -5.79 0.37 4.41
C GLU A 49 -5.37 0.62 5.86
N ARG A 50 -5.28 -0.44 6.65
CA ARG A 50 -4.86 -0.30 8.05
C ARG A 50 -3.42 0.17 8.17
N ALA A 51 -2.53 -0.32 7.31
CA ALA A 51 -1.15 0.13 7.30
C ALA A 51 -1.06 1.60 6.91
N ALA A 52 -1.85 2.03 5.94
CA ALA A 52 -1.91 3.43 5.54
C ALA A 52 -2.35 4.32 6.72
N ASP A 53 -3.41 3.92 7.40
CA ASP A 53 -3.94 4.67 8.54
C ASP A 53 -2.91 4.76 9.66
N LEU A 54 -2.24 3.65 9.96
CA LEU A 54 -1.24 3.61 11.03
C LEU A 54 -0.03 4.48 10.70
N LEU A 55 0.36 4.54 9.44
CA LEU A 55 1.47 5.37 8.98
C LEU A 55 1.07 6.84 8.74
N GLY A 56 -0.22 7.14 8.74
CA GLY A 56 -0.69 8.47 8.41
C GLY A 56 -0.50 8.84 6.95
N ILE A 57 -0.51 7.84 6.07
CA ILE A 57 -0.39 8.00 4.62
C ILE A 57 -1.78 7.86 4.02
N GLY A 58 -2.08 8.65 2.99
CA GLY A 58 -3.36 8.53 2.30
C GLY A 58 -3.56 7.11 1.75
N ARG A 59 -4.78 6.57 1.88
CA ARG A 59 -5.05 5.21 1.42
C ARG A 59 -4.78 5.05 -0.07
N ASP A 60 -5.18 6.03 -0.87
CA ASP A 60 -4.95 5.98 -2.31
C ASP A 60 -3.47 5.90 -2.64
N ASP A 61 -2.65 6.68 -1.94
CA ASP A 61 -1.20 6.65 -2.13
C ASP A 61 -0.63 5.27 -1.82
N MET A 62 -1.15 4.63 -0.78
CA MET A 62 -0.70 3.30 -0.39
C MET A 62 -1.08 2.26 -1.46
N PHE A 63 -2.30 2.36 -2.02
CA PHE A 63 -2.72 1.46 -3.11
C PHE A 63 -1.90 1.69 -4.38
N ILE A 64 -1.53 2.93 -4.66
CA ILE A 64 -0.63 3.24 -5.78
C ILE A 64 0.70 2.52 -5.61
N GLU A 65 1.27 2.57 -4.40
CA GLU A 65 2.54 1.87 -4.12
C GLU A 65 2.39 0.36 -4.24
N ALA A 66 1.22 -0.18 -3.90
CA ALA A 66 0.93 -1.61 -4.05
C ALA A 66 0.56 -1.97 -5.49
N ARG A 67 0.45 -0.99 -6.38
CA ARG A 67 0.04 -1.14 -7.77
C ARG A 67 -1.31 -1.84 -7.88
N ARG A 68 -2.26 -1.36 -7.08
CA ARG A 68 -3.59 -1.96 -6.95
C ARG A 68 -4.64 -0.87 -6.86
N PHE A 69 -5.79 -1.08 -7.47
CA PHE A 69 -6.91 -0.14 -7.33
C PHE A 69 -7.49 -0.23 -5.92
N PRO A 70 -7.84 0.92 -5.30
CA PRO A 70 -8.59 0.89 -4.05
C PRO A 70 -9.92 0.15 -4.22
N PRO A 71 -10.46 -0.46 -3.15
CA PRO A 71 -11.68 -1.25 -3.26
C PRO A 71 -12.87 -0.52 -3.87
N ASP A 72 -13.04 0.74 -3.54
CA ASP A 72 -14.15 1.55 -4.06
C ASP A 72 -14.02 1.83 -5.56
N MET A 73 -12.81 1.77 -6.11
CA MET A 73 -12.55 1.99 -7.52
C MET A 73 -12.62 0.71 -8.35
N LYS A 74 -12.59 -0.46 -7.70
CA LYS A 74 -12.63 -1.74 -8.42
C LYS A 74 -13.94 -1.95 -9.18
N ASN A 75 -15.03 -1.35 -8.71
CA ASN A 75 -16.32 -1.45 -9.36
C ASN A 75 -16.48 -0.48 -10.52
N ASP A 76 -15.49 0.39 -10.72
CA ASP A 76 -15.54 1.41 -11.77
C ASP A 76 -14.23 1.43 -12.57
N VAL A 77 -13.77 0.24 -12.95
CA VAL A 77 -12.50 0.06 -13.67
C VAL A 77 -12.51 0.79 -15.00
N VAL A 78 -13.66 0.79 -15.69
CA VAL A 78 -13.77 1.45 -17.00
C VAL A 78 -13.51 2.94 -16.87
N THR A 79 -14.16 3.59 -15.90
CA THR A 79 -13.97 5.02 -15.67
C THR A 79 -12.52 5.33 -15.27
N ALA A 80 -11.93 4.50 -14.41
CA ALA A 80 -10.55 4.68 -13.98
C ALA A 80 -9.57 4.57 -15.15
N ILE A 81 -9.76 3.59 -16.02
CA ILE A 81 -8.92 3.42 -17.20
C ILE A 81 -9.05 4.61 -18.14
N ARG A 82 -10.27 5.05 -18.38
CA ARG A 82 -10.51 6.21 -19.25
C ARG A 82 -9.89 7.47 -18.71
N ALA A 83 -10.03 7.70 -17.40
CA ALA A 83 -9.44 8.86 -16.74
C ALA A 83 -7.92 8.86 -16.86
N TYR A 84 -7.30 7.70 -16.64
CA TYR A 84 -5.86 7.55 -16.76
C TYR A 84 -5.38 7.85 -18.18
N ARG A 85 -6.05 7.29 -19.16
CA ARG A 85 -5.67 7.49 -20.56
C ARG A 85 -5.86 8.92 -21.01
N ARG A 86 -6.93 9.57 -20.56
CA ARG A 86 -7.18 10.98 -20.87
C ARG A 86 -6.08 11.87 -20.30
N ALA A 87 -5.67 11.63 -19.05
CA ALA A 87 -4.59 12.37 -18.44
C ALA A 87 -3.29 12.21 -19.22
N LYS A 88 -3.01 11.00 -19.69
CA LYS A 88 -1.82 10.72 -20.49
C LYS A 88 -1.84 11.43 -21.84
N GLU A 89 -3.01 11.53 -22.47
CA GLU A 89 -3.16 12.22 -23.74
C GLU A 89 -2.88 13.72 -23.59
N VAL A 90 -3.34 14.30 -22.47
CA VAL A 90 -3.11 15.72 -22.19
C VAL A 90 -1.63 15.99 -21.96
N ASP A 91 -0.92 15.08 -21.33
CA ASP A 91 0.51 15.22 -21.05
C ASP A 91 1.39 14.89 -22.24
N GLY A 92 0.84 14.22 -23.20
CA GLY A 92 1.55 13.84 -24.41
C GLY A 92 1.55 14.93 -25.42
#